data_eb57853a2932b76897388b98d73c8096
#
_entry.id   eb57853a2932b76897388b98d73c8096
#
_cell.length_a   1.000
_cell.length_b   1.000
_cell.length_c   1.000
_cell.angle_alpha   90.00
_cell.angle_beta   90.00
_cell.angle_gamma   90.00
#
_symmetry.space_group_name_H-M   'P 1'
#
loop_
_entity.id
_entity.type
_entity.pdbx_description
1 polymer ?
#
loop_
_entity_poly.entity_id
_entity_poly.type
_entity_poly.pdbx_seq_one_letter_code
_entity_poly.pdbx_strand_id
1 'polypeptide(L)'
;MSRLDIAAQRFNEAIDALEEAGELLGGLRSEAADGKARIAVLNVERERLLARIAELEDENRALAGITEEVEVRLDGAIGEIRAALGR
;
A
#
# COMPACT_ATOMS: atom_id res chain seq x y z
N MET A 1 49.92 36.16 13.22
CA MET A 1 49.49 34.83 13.67
C MET A 1 50.56 33.81 13.46
N SER A 2 50.80 32.96 14.43
CA SER A 2 51.78 31.87 14.30
C SER A 2 51.24 30.75 13.45
N ARG A 3 52.12 29.89 12.93
CA ARG A 3 51.71 28.69 12.19
C ARG A 3 50.91 27.75 13.05
N LEU A 4 51.17 27.73 14.36
CA LEU A 4 50.43 26.90 15.31
C LEU A 4 48.99 27.38 15.47
N ASP A 5 48.78 28.69 15.50
CA ASP A 5 47.41 29.26 15.57
C ASP A 5 46.60 28.92 14.35
N ILE A 6 47.22 29.01 13.16
CA ILE A 6 46.58 28.66 11.90
C ILE A 6 46.26 27.17 11.84
N ALA A 7 47.15 26.31 12.29
CA ALA A 7 46.94 24.88 12.33
C ALA A 7 45.79 24.50 13.30
N ALA A 8 45.75 25.14 14.48
CA ALA A 8 44.70 24.93 15.45
C ALA A 8 43.33 25.35 14.92
N GLN A 9 43.27 26.49 14.20
CA GLN A 9 42.03 26.98 13.60
C GLN A 9 41.55 26.02 12.51
N ARG A 10 42.44 25.54 11.65
CA ARG A 10 42.08 24.57 10.61
C ARG A 10 41.60 23.25 11.19
N PHE A 11 42.21 22.82 12.28
CA PHE A 11 41.80 21.62 12.99
C PHE A 11 40.40 21.76 13.55
N ASN A 12 40.09 22.88 14.20
CA ASN A 12 38.75 23.15 14.75
C ASN A 12 37.70 23.24 13.64
N GLU A 13 38.04 23.90 12.51
CA GLU A 13 37.14 23.96 11.37
C GLU A 13 36.83 22.56 10.80
N ALA A 14 37.85 21.70 10.75
CA ALA A 14 37.69 20.33 10.28
C ALA A 14 36.80 19.51 11.23
N ILE A 15 36.95 19.71 12.54
CA ILE A 15 36.09 19.06 13.53
C ILE A 15 34.64 19.51 13.38
N ASP A 16 34.42 20.82 13.23
CA ASP A 16 33.06 21.37 13.06
C ASP A 16 32.42 20.82 11.79
N ALA A 17 33.15 20.74 10.69
CA ALA A 17 32.65 20.15 9.45
C ALA A 17 32.31 18.67 9.60
N LEU A 18 33.13 17.94 10.35
CA LEU A 18 32.88 16.52 10.64
C LEU A 18 31.62 16.32 11.50
N GLU A 19 31.42 17.19 12.49
CA GLU A 19 30.21 17.14 13.34
C GLU A 19 28.95 17.42 12.53
N GLU A 20 28.99 18.43 11.64
CA GLU A 20 27.87 18.73 10.74
C GLU A 20 27.56 17.56 9.81
N ALA A 21 28.60 16.94 9.24
CA ALA A 21 28.44 15.78 8.37
C ALA A 21 27.84 14.60 9.15
N GLY A 22 28.27 14.42 10.40
CA GLY A 22 27.73 13.38 11.27
C GLY A 22 26.25 13.59 11.59
N GLU A 23 25.83 14.82 11.85
CA GLU A 23 24.43 15.15 12.11
C GLU A 23 23.57 14.92 10.87
N LEU A 24 24.06 15.33 9.71
CA LEU A 24 23.36 15.11 8.44
C LEU A 24 23.22 13.63 8.15
N LEU A 25 24.27 12.85 8.35
CA LEU A 25 24.23 11.40 8.14
C LEU A 25 23.27 10.72 9.10
N GLY A 26 23.24 11.16 10.37
CA GLY A 26 22.30 10.66 11.37
C GLY A 26 20.85 10.92 10.97
N GLY A 27 20.57 12.12 10.46
CA GLY A 27 19.24 12.48 9.96
C GLY A 27 18.82 11.62 8.77
N LEU A 28 19.74 11.40 7.81
CA LEU A 28 19.47 10.56 6.65
C LEU A 28 19.22 9.10 7.03
N ARG A 29 19.96 8.58 8.00
CA ARG A 29 19.76 7.22 8.51
C ARG A 29 18.40 7.08 9.19
N SER A 30 18.01 8.08 9.95
CA SER A 30 16.71 8.10 10.62
C SER A 30 15.58 8.11 9.59
N GLU A 31 15.67 8.94 8.56
CA GLU A 31 14.71 8.98 7.47
C GLU A 31 14.63 7.65 6.72
N ALA A 32 15.78 7.02 6.48
CA ALA A 32 15.84 5.73 5.82
C ALA A 32 15.15 4.64 6.66
N ALA A 33 15.36 4.66 7.98
CA ALA A 33 14.71 3.73 8.90
C ALA A 33 13.20 3.93 8.92
N ASP A 34 12.75 5.18 8.97
CA ASP A 34 11.32 5.52 8.91
C ASP A 34 10.70 5.09 7.59
N GLY A 35 11.42 5.29 6.48
CA GLY A 35 11.01 4.84 5.16
C GLY A 35 10.84 3.33 5.08
N LYS A 36 11.78 2.57 5.62
CA LYS A 36 11.69 1.10 5.69
C LYS A 36 10.49 0.65 6.52
N ALA A 37 10.26 1.30 7.65
CA ALA A 37 9.11 0.99 8.51
C ALA A 37 7.79 1.24 7.78
N ARG A 38 7.69 2.34 7.05
CA ARG A 38 6.51 2.67 6.24
C ARG A 38 6.28 1.65 5.13
N ILE A 39 7.35 1.25 4.45
CA ILE A 39 7.27 0.23 3.40
C ILE A 39 6.76 -1.10 3.97
N ALA A 40 7.25 -1.49 5.14
CA ALA A 40 6.79 -2.72 5.80
C ALA A 40 5.29 -2.66 6.11
N VAL A 41 4.82 -1.56 6.67
CA VAL A 41 3.39 -1.34 6.99
C VAL A 41 2.55 -1.35 5.71
N LEU A 42 3.00 -0.64 4.67
CA LEU A 42 2.28 -0.58 3.40
C LEU A 42 2.22 -1.95 2.69
N ASN A 43 3.27 -2.74 2.80
CA ASN A 43 3.27 -4.10 2.24
C ASN A 43 2.25 -5.00 2.94
N VAL A 44 2.16 -4.94 4.26
CA VAL A 44 1.16 -5.69 5.04
C VAL A 44 -0.24 -5.26 4.65
N GLU A 45 -0.48 -3.96 4.54
CA GLU A 45 -1.78 -3.42 4.13
C GLU A 45 -2.13 -3.83 2.70
N ARG A 46 -1.16 -3.78 1.80
CA ARG A 46 -1.33 -4.23 0.41
C ARG A 46 -1.76 -5.69 0.35
N GLU A 47 -1.11 -6.56 1.11
CA GLU A 47 -1.46 -7.98 1.17
C GLU A 47 -2.88 -8.17 1.69
N ARG A 48 -3.26 -7.42 2.72
CA ARG A 48 -4.62 -7.45 3.28
C ARG A 48 -5.66 -7.02 2.26
N LEU A 49 -5.38 -5.95 1.52
CA LEU A 49 -6.28 -5.45 0.49
C LEU A 49 -6.39 -6.42 -0.68
N LEU A 50 -5.29 -7.05 -1.09
CA LEU A 50 -5.32 -8.07 -2.15
C LEU A 50 -6.15 -9.28 -1.74
N ALA A 51 -6.04 -9.71 -0.49
CA ALA A 51 -6.85 -10.79 0.05
C ALA A 51 -8.35 -10.41 0.05
N ARG A 52 -8.64 -9.17 0.44
CA ARG A 52 -10.04 -8.67 0.43
C ARG A 52 -10.60 -8.58 -0.98
N ILE A 53 -9.80 -8.15 -1.94
CA ILE A 53 -10.19 -8.12 -3.35
C ILE A 53 -10.55 -9.53 -3.84
N ALA A 54 -9.73 -10.53 -3.50
CA ALA A 54 -10.01 -11.91 -3.86
C ALA A 54 -11.34 -12.41 -3.27
N GLU A 55 -11.60 -12.08 -2.00
CA GLU A 55 -12.88 -12.42 -1.35
C GLU A 55 -14.07 -11.76 -2.06
N LEU A 56 -13.93 -10.48 -2.38
CA LEU A 56 -15.00 -9.72 -3.06
C LEU A 56 -15.25 -10.25 -4.48
N GLU A 57 -14.20 -10.64 -5.19
CA GLU A 57 -14.33 -11.26 -6.51
C GLU A 57 -15.09 -12.59 -6.42
N ASP A 58 -14.80 -13.40 -5.41
CA ASP A 58 -15.52 -14.66 -5.18
C ASP A 58 -16.98 -14.41 -4.83
N GLU A 59 -17.25 -13.42 -3.97
CA GLU A 59 -18.62 -13.03 -3.62
C GLU A 59 -19.38 -12.54 -4.85
N ASN A 60 -18.74 -11.76 -5.71
CA ASN A 60 -19.34 -11.25 -6.94
C ASN A 60 -19.69 -12.38 -7.90
N ARG A 61 -18.82 -13.38 -8.05
CA ARG A 61 -19.12 -14.56 -8.88
C ARG A 61 -20.30 -15.34 -8.33
N ALA A 62 -20.34 -15.51 -7.01
CA ALA A 62 -21.45 -16.18 -6.36
C ALA A 62 -22.77 -15.44 -6.58
N LEU A 63 -22.77 -14.10 -6.43
CA LEU A 63 -23.95 -13.27 -6.68
C LEU A 63 -24.38 -13.32 -8.14
N ALA A 64 -23.44 -13.28 -9.09
CA ALA A 64 -23.74 -13.41 -10.51
C ALA A 64 -24.40 -14.75 -10.83
N GLY A 65 -23.91 -15.83 -10.22
CA GLY A 65 -24.51 -17.16 -10.37
C GLY A 65 -25.94 -17.22 -9.85
N ILE A 66 -26.19 -16.62 -8.68
CA ILE A 66 -27.54 -16.54 -8.10
C ILE A 66 -28.47 -15.72 -8.99
N THR A 67 -27.97 -14.60 -9.50
CA THR A 67 -28.74 -13.72 -10.40
C THR A 67 -29.15 -14.46 -11.68
N GLU A 68 -28.24 -15.19 -12.30
CA GLU A 68 -28.52 -16.00 -13.48
C GLU A 68 -29.56 -17.07 -13.18
N GLU A 69 -29.46 -17.74 -12.05
CA GLU A 69 -30.42 -18.75 -11.62
C GLU A 69 -31.81 -18.16 -11.45
N VAL A 70 -31.90 -17.00 -10.79
CA VAL A 70 -33.18 -16.27 -10.62
C VAL A 70 -33.79 -15.89 -11.96
N GLU A 71 -32.98 -15.36 -12.88
CA GLU A 71 -33.42 -14.97 -14.23
C GLU A 71 -34.01 -16.18 -14.99
N VAL A 72 -33.33 -17.31 -14.94
CA VAL A 72 -33.78 -18.54 -15.59
C VAL A 72 -35.14 -19.00 -15.00
N ARG A 73 -35.26 -18.95 -13.68
CA ARG A 73 -36.52 -19.32 -13.00
C ARG A 73 -37.66 -18.37 -13.34
N LEU A 74 -37.38 -17.07 -13.39
CA LEU A 74 -38.38 -16.07 -13.77
C LEU A 74 -38.82 -16.24 -15.23
N ASP A 75 -37.91 -16.45 -16.14
CA ASP A 75 -38.24 -16.69 -17.54
C ASP A 75 -39.05 -17.95 -17.73
N GLY A 76 -38.71 -19.00 -17.00
CA GLY A 76 -39.48 -20.26 -16.98
C GLY A 76 -40.89 -20.05 -16.48
N ALA A 77 -41.06 -19.32 -15.37
CA ALA A 77 -42.35 -19.02 -14.78
C ALA A 77 -43.23 -18.18 -15.71
N ILE A 78 -42.64 -17.16 -16.34
CA ILE A 78 -43.31 -16.31 -17.34
C ILE A 78 -43.77 -17.15 -18.53
N GLY A 79 -42.93 -18.06 -19.02
CA GLY A 79 -43.24 -18.96 -20.10
C GLY A 79 -44.42 -19.88 -19.78
N GLU A 80 -44.43 -20.43 -18.56
CA GLU A 80 -45.53 -21.28 -18.09
C GLU A 80 -46.86 -20.52 -18.01
N ILE A 81 -46.82 -19.30 -17.47
CA ILE A 81 -48.00 -18.44 -17.36
C ILE A 81 -48.56 -18.10 -18.75
N ARG A 82 -47.67 -17.73 -19.67
CA ARG A 82 -48.07 -17.41 -21.05
C ARG A 82 -48.68 -18.63 -21.75
N ALA A 83 -48.13 -19.80 -21.56
CA ALA A 83 -48.66 -21.04 -22.13
C ALA A 83 -50.04 -21.36 -21.58
N ALA A 84 -50.24 -21.16 -20.26
CA ALA A 84 -51.54 -21.38 -19.62
C ALA A 84 -52.62 -20.41 -20.10
N LEU A 85 -52.25 -19.12 -20.28
CA LEU A 85 -53.17 -18.08 -20.73
C LEU A 85 -53.47 -18.16 -22.23
N GLY A 86 -52.55 -18.69 -23.01
CA GLY A 86 -52.68 -18.82 -24.45
C GLY A 86 -53.55 -19.99 -24.91
N ARG A 87 -54.00 -20.77 -23.96
CA ARG A 87 -54.92 -21.91 -24.25
C ARG A 87 -56.35 -21.43 -24.04
#